data_186f0c8ad299b7ea1d03bb91eae14f47
#
_entry.id   186f0c8ad299b7ea1d03bb91eae14f47
#
_cell.length_a   1.000
_cell.length_b   1.000
_cell.length_c   1.000
_cell.angle_alpha   90.00
_cell.angle_beta   90.00
_cell.angle_gamma   90.00
#
_symmetry.space_group_name_H-M   'P 1'
#
loop_
_entity.id
_entity.type
_entity.pdbx_description
1 polymer ?
#
loop_
_entity_poly.entity_id
_entity_poly.type
_entity_poly.pdbx_seq_one_letter_code
_entity_poly.pdbx_strand_id
1 'polypeptide(L)'
;MINLKCTFAVTAGLCSSLAYAQNQPHIILIMTDQQRGDAMGCMGNESVISPHLDALASEGTLFMNGYSSCPSSTPARAGLLTGQSPWHHGLLGYGKVAPKYNHEMPQMLKDAGYYTFGIGKMHWHPQRIKHGFEGTLLDESGRREDPIFISDYR
;
A
#
# COMPACT_ATOMS: atom_id res chain seq x y z
N MET A 1 -54.69 -1.14 -6.77
CA MET A 1 -54.16 -0.81 -5.42
C MET A 1 -52.74 -1.32 -5.33
N ILE A 2 -51.77 -0.45 -5.47
CA ILE A 2 -50.36 -0.79 -5.37
C ILE A 2 -50.07 -0.96 -3.88
N ASN A 3 -49.45 -2.10 -3.54
CA ASN A 3 -49.29 -2.53 -2.17
C ASN A 3 -48.21 -1.67 -1.47
N LEU A 4 -48.64 -0.69 -0.69
CA LEU A 4 -47.82 0.31 0.00
C LEU A 4 -46.71 -0.29 0.90
N LYS A 5 -46.86 -1.58 1.29
CA LYS A 5 -45.88 -2.31 2.10
C LYS A 5 -44.60 -2.72 1.34
N CYS A 6 -44.72 -2.96 0.02
CA CYS A 6 -43.51 -3.29 -0.79
C CYS A 6 -42.68 -2.08 -1.12
N THR A 7 -43.25 -0.89 -1.24
CA THR A 7 -42.54 0.35 -1.55
C THR A 7 -41.67 0.81 -0.37
N PHE A 8 -42.15 0.59 0.86
CA PHE A 8 -41.37 0.93 2.08
C PHE A 8 -40.12 0.03 2.30
N ALA A 9 -40.19 -1.25 1.94
CA ALA A 9 -39.11 -2.19 2.07
C ALA A 9 -37.96 -1.90 1.09
N VAL A 10 -38.29 -1.47 -0.15
CA VAL A 10 -37.32 -1.14 -1.19
C VAL A 10 -36.58 0.18 -0.86
N THR A 11 -37.29 1.19 -0.34
CA THR A 11 -36.66 2.47 0.04
C THR A 11 -35.80 2.35 1.29
N ALA A 12 -36.15 1.53 2.26
CA ALA A 12 -35.34 1.27 3.44
C ALA A 12 -34.04 0.50 3.09
N GLY A 13 -34.10 -0.43 2.13
CA GLY A 13 -32.93 -1.17 1.64
C GLY A 13 -31.93 -0.30 0.87
N LEU A 14 -32.41 0.65 0.07
CA LEU A 14 -31.57 1.61 -0.66
C LEU A 14 -30.91 2.63 0.28
N CYS A 15 -31.59 3.09 1.33
CA CYS A 15 -30.99 4.00 2.31
C CYS A 15 -29.92 3.32 3.16
N SER A 16 -30.03 2.02 3.47
CA SER A 16 -29.02 1.29 4.23
C SER A 16 -27.75 1.05 3.42
N SER A 17 -27.83 0.84 2.12
CA SER A 17 -26.66 0.67 1.26
C SER A 17 -25.88 1.98 1.05
N LEU A 18 -26.54 3.12 1.06
CA LEU A 18 -25.89 4.44 0.99
C LEU A 18 -25.21 4.83 2.31
N ALA A 19 -25.74 4.38 3.46
CA ALA A 19 -25.13 4.66 4.76
C ALA A 19 -23.81 3.86 5.00
N TYR A 20 -23.68 2.68 4.40
CA TYR A 20 -22.42 1.88 4.49
C TYR A 20 -21.29 2.48 3.66
N ALA A 21 -21.57 3.21 2.58
CA ALA A 21 -20.56 3.82 1.73
C ALA A 21 -19.88 5.06 2.38
N GLN A 22 -20.47 5.63 3.43
CA GLN A 22 -19.96 6.85 4.08
C GLN A 22 -18.97 6.62 5.22
N ASN A 23 -18.67 5.38 5.61
CA ASN A 23 -17.87 5.07 6.81
C ASN A 23 -16.55 4.34 6.53
N GLN A 24 -16.11 4.24 5.29
CA GLN A 24 -14.79 3.66 5.01
C GLN A 24 -13.71 4.74 5.17
N PRO A 25 -12.77 4.61 6.13
CA PRO A 25 -11.69 5.57 6.30
C PRO A 25 -10.74 5.52 5.11
N HIS A 26 -10.19 6.66 4.70
CA HIS A 26 -9.07 6.68 3.76
C HIS A 26 -7.84 6.03 4.40
N ILE A 27 -7.14 5.19 3.61
CA ILE A 27 -5.92 4.52 4.04
C ILE A 27 -4.75 5.07 3.24
N ILE A 28 -3.79 5.68 3.90
CA ILE A 28 -2.58 6.22 3.28
C ILE A 28 -1.38 5.49 3.86
N LEU A 29 -0.64 4.77 3.01
CA LEU A 29 0.62 4.15 3.36
C LEU A 29 1.77 5.01 2.80
N ILE A 30 2.53 5.64 3.68
CA ILE A 30 3.72 6.42 3.31
C ILE A 30 4.95 5.59 3.68
N MET A 31 5.80 5.34 2.71
CA MET A 31 7.02 4.56 2.91
C MET A 31 8.23 5.32 2.34
N THR A 32 9.19 5.59 3.20
CA THR A 32 10.48 6.13 2.79
C THR A 32 11.37 5.04 2.19
N ASP A 33 12.29 5.43 1.30
CA ASP A 33 13.28 4.52 0.74
C ASP A 33 14.57 4.56 1.57
N GLN A 34 15.02 3.42 2.05
CA GLN A 34 16.33 3.22 2.73
C GLN A 34 16.57 4.15 3.93
N GLN A 35 15.52 4.62 4.60
CA GLN A 35 15.65 5.41 5.82
C GLN A 35 16.09 4.53 6.99
N ARG A 36 17.07 5.00 7.76
CA ARG A 36 17.48 4.37 9.01
C ARG A 36 16.39 4.57 10.08
N GLY A 37 16.20 3.57 10.92
CA GLY A 37 15.19 3.64 12.00
C GLY A 37 15.44 4.75 13.02
N ASP A 38 16.70 5.15 13.23
CA ASP A 38 17.12 6.24 14.12
C ASP A 38 17.20 7.62 13.43
N ALA A 39 16.76 7.73 12.18
CA ALA A 39 16.79 9.00 11.42
C ALA A 39 15.48 9.80 11.57
N MET A 40 14.97 9.90 12.80
CA MET A 40 13.80 10.71 13.18
C MET A 40 13.96 11.23 14.60
N GLY A 41 13.46 12.44 14.89
CA GLY A 41 13.47 13.03 16.24
C GLY A 41 12.72 12.19 17.25
N CYS A 42 11.54 11.67 16.90
CA CYS A 42 10.74 10.79 17.76
C CYS A 42 11.43 9.45 18.12
N MET A 43 12.49 9.09 17.42
CA MET A 43 13.32 7.92 17.75
C MET A 43 14.51 8.27 18.66
N GLY A 44 14.57 9.50 19.18
CA GLY A 44 15.62 9.98 20.07
C GLY A 44 16.84 10.58 19.38
N ASN A 45 16.78 10.88 18.09
CA ASN A 45 17.90 11.51 17.38
C ASN A 45 17.80 13.02 17.41
N GLU A 46 18.57 13.65 18.30
CA GLU A 46 18.58 15.10 18.48
C GLU A 46 19.17 15.88 17.29
N SER A 47 19.94 15.21 16.42
CA SER A 47 20.56 15.83 15.25
C SER A 47 19.63 15.88 14.02
N VAL A 48 18.47 15.23 14.07
CA VAL A 48 17.52 15.17 12.97
C VAL A 48 16.31 16.06 13.27
N ILE A 49 15.96 16.91 12.31
CA ILE A 49 14.78 17.75 12.39
C ILE A 49 13.65 17.10 11.57
N SER A 50 12.66 16.52 12.24
CA SER A 50 11.53 15.79 11.62
C SER A 50 10.17 16.18 12.23
N PRO A 51 9.82 17.47 12.28
CA PRO A 51 8.71 17.95 13.10
C PRO A 51 7.35 17.36 12.72
N HIS A 52 7.12 17.06 11.44
CA HIS A 52 5.86 16.47 10.99
C HIS A 52 5.74 14.97 11.32
N LEU A 53 6.86 14.23 11.24
CA LEU A 53 6.89 12.83 11.66
C LEU A 53 6.79 12.72 13.18
N ASP A 54 7.44 13.61 13.90
CA ASP A 54 7.40 13.67 15.36
C ASP A 54 5.98 14.01 15.86
N ALA A 55 5.29 14.96 15.20
CA ALA A 55 3.90 15.27 15.49
C ALA A 55 2.99 14.07 15.21
N LEU A 56 3.14 13.41 14.07
CA LEU A 56 2.37 12.21 13.73
C LEU A 56 2.61 11.09 14.75
N ALA A 57 3.85 10.89 15.20
CA ALA A 57 4.19 9.91 16.22
C ALA A 57 3.57 10.23 17.57
N SER A 58 3.45 11.52 17.94
CA SER A 58 2.82 11.95 19.20
C SER A 58 1.31 11.80 19.20
N GLU A 59 0.67 11.87 18.06
CA GLU A 59 -0.79 11.75 17.88
C GLU A 59 -1.24 10.30 17.62
N GLY A 60 -0.31 9.45 17.20
CA GLY A 60 -0.56 8.08 16.78
C GLY A 60 0.11 7.03 17.66
N THR A 61 0.40 5.88 17.04
CA THR A 61 1.14 4.79 17.69
C THR A 61 2.53 4.67 17.06
N LEU A 62 3.57 4.89 17.87
CA LEU A 62 4.96 4.73 17.47
C LEU A 62 5.45 3.32 17.80
N PHE A 63 5.84 2.55 16.76
CA PHE A 63 6.46 1.24 16.92
C PHE A 63 7.97 1.37 16.97
N MET A 64 8.55 1.28 18.16
CA MET A 64 10.02 1.41 18.38
C MET A 64 10.81 0.27 17.76
N ASN A 65 10.22 -0.90 17.63
CA ASN A 65 10.85 -2.14 17.14
C ASN A 65 10.13 -2.70 15.91
N GLY A 66 9.96 -1.86 14.88
CA GLY A 66 9.45 -2.29 13.58
C GLY A 66 10.59 -2.82 12.71
N TYR A 67 10.44 -4.04 12.17
CA TYR A 67 11.44 -4.69 11.33
C TYR A 67 10.90 -5.00 9.95
N SER A 68 11.72 -4.79 8.92
CA SER A 68 11.42 -5.28 7.59
C SER A 68 11.53 -6.81 7.54
N SER A 69 10.69 -7.46 6.74
CA SER A 69 10.75 -8.91 6.52
C SER A 69 12.03 -9.36 5.82
N CYS A 70 12.75 -8.44 5.16
CA CYS A 70 14.00 -8.69 4.45
C CYS A 70 14.78 -7.40 4.28
N PRO A 71 16.12 -7.41 4.35
CA PRO A 71 16.95 -6.23 4.14
C PRO A 71 17.07 -5.80 2.67
N SER A 72 16.58 -6.62 1.73
CA SER A 72 16.60 -6.34 0.29
C SER A 72 15.26 -5.79 -0.19
N SER A 73 15.29 -4.77 -1.06
CA SER A 73 14.11 -3.99 -1.44
C SER A 73 13.00 -4.82 -2.11
N THR A 74 13.33 -5.59 -3.15
CA THR A 74 12.30 -6.32 -3.92
C THR A 74 11.56 -7.35 -3.05
N PRO A 75 12.24 -8.24 -2.29
CA PRO A 75 11.52 -9.18 -1.43
C PRO A 75 10.83 -8.51 -0.24
N ALA A 76 11.36 -7.42 0.32
CA ALA A 76 10.68 -6.68 1.38
C ALA A 76 9.38 -6.04 0.90
N ARG A 77 9.38 -5.48 -0.32
CA ARG A 77 8.19 -4.89 -0.93
C ARG A 77 7.17 -5.96 -1.35
N ALA A 78 7.62 -7.13 -1.82
CA ALA A 78 6.76 -8.28 -2.02
C ALA A 78 6.14 -8.75 -0.68
N GLY A 79 6.90 -8.75 0.39
CA GLY A 79 6.41 -9.03 1.75
C GLY A 79 5.33 -8.05 2.20
N LEU A 80 5.53 -6.74 1.98
CA LEU A 80 4.54 -5.71 2.27
C LEU A 80 3.26 -5.90 1.43
N LEU A 81 3.42 -6.19 0.14
CA LEU A 81 2.31 -6.41 -0.79
C LEU A 81 1.44 -7.60 -0.39
N THR A 82 2.07 -8.68 0.06
CA THR A 82 1.41 -9.97 0.28
C THR A 82 1.10 -10.28 1.75
N GLY A 83 1.69 -9.54 2.69
CA GLY A 83 1.65 -9.87 4.12
C GLY A 83 2.45 -11.14 4.47
N GLN A 84 3.32 -11.63 3.57
CA GLN A 84 4.02 -12.89 3.72
C GLN A 84 5.53 -12.69 3.88
N SER A 85 6.18 -13.64 4.55
CA SER A 85 7.64 -13.68 4.60
C SER A 85 8.25 -14.08 3.23
N PRO A 86 9.53 -13.75 2.97
CA PRO A 86 10.21 -14.14 1.75
C PRO A 86 10.15 -15.65 1.44
N TRP A 87 10.13 -16.47 2.47
CA TRP A 87 10.01 -17.93 2.34
C TRP A 87 8.64 -18.36 1.80
N HIS A 88 7.57 -17.62 2.15
CA HIS A 88 6.21 -17.96 1.72
C HIS A 88 5.89 -17.38 0.34
N HIS A 89 6.30 -16.14 0.04
CA HIS A 89 6.06 -15.59 -1.30
C HIS A 89 7.13 -15.99 -2.32
N GLY A 90 8.17 -16.72 -1.91
CA GLY A 90 9.16 -17.36 -2.78
C GLY A 90 10.25 -16.44 -3.35
N LEU A 91 10.29 -15.16 -2.98
CA LEU A 91 11.29 -14.21 -3.46
C LEU A 91 12.31 -13.93 -2.36
N LEU A 92 13.45 -14.61 -2.39
CA LEU A 92 14.48 -14.53 -1.35
C LEU A 92 15.54 -13.43 -1.59
N GLY A 93 15.58 -12.85 -2.79
CA GLY A 93 16.54 -11.84 -3.18
C GLY A 93 16.03 -11.00 -4.34
N TYR A 94 16.91 -10.23 -4.98
CA TYR A 94 16.55 -9.53 -6.20
C TYR A 94 16.15 -10.50 -7.29
N GLY A 95 15.03 -10.21 -7.95
CA GLY A 95 14.52 -11.09 -9.01
C GLY A 95 13.17 -10.61 -9.54
N LYS A 96 12.62 -11.43 -10.43
CA LYS A 96 11.27 -11.20 -10.95
C LYS A 96 10.26 -11.54 -9.88
N VAL A 97 9.34 -10.62 -9.61
CA VAL A 97 8.17 -10.91 -8.79
C VAL A 97 7.23 -11.85 -9.54
N ALA A 98 6.46 -12.63 -8.83
CA ALA A 98 5.42 -13.45 -9.46
C ALA A 98 4.42 -12.53 -10.21
N PRO A 99 3.87 -12.96 -11.35
CA PRO A 99 2.87 -12.16 -12.05
C PRO A 99 1.63 -11.84 -11.21
N LYS A 100 1.33 -12.72 -10.26
CA LYS A 100 0.25 -12.57 -9.28
C LYS A 100 0.59 -13.40 -8.05
N TYR A 101 0.26 -12.87 -6.87
CA TYR A 101 0.28 -13.60 -5.61
C TYR A 101 -1.15 -13.97 -5.20
N ASN A 102 -1.28 -14.99 -4.35
CA ASN A 102 -2.60 -15.42 -3.85
C ASN A 102 -3.31 -14.33 -3.05
N HIS A 103 -2.53 -13.51 -2.33
CA HIS A 103 -3.00 -12.40 -1.55
C HIS A 103 -2.17 -11.16 -1.90
N GLU A 104 -2.83 -10.11 -2.33
CA GLU A 104 -2.23 -8.82 -2.65
C GLU A 104 -3.05 -7.74 -1.95
N MET A 105 -2.43 -6.98 -1.07
CA MET A 105 -3.10 -5.94 -0.28
C MET A 105 -3.94 -4.98 -1.12
N PRO A 106 -3.47 -4.45 -2.27
CA PRO A 106 -4.30 -3.57 -3.09
C PRO A 106 -5.52 -4.27 -3.66
N GLN A 107 -5.40 -5.55 -4.06
CA GLN A 107 -6.56 -6.30 -4.54
C GLN A 107 -7.57 -6.56 -3.42
N MET A 108 -7.11 -6.90 -2.23
CA MET A 108 -7.98 -7.11 -1.07
C MET A 108 -8.74 -5.83 -0.69
N LEU A 109 -8.06 -4.68 -0.73
CA LEU A 109 -8.69 -3.38 -0.49
C LEU A 109 -9.71 -3.04 -1.59
N LYS A 110 -9.38 -3.31 -2.85
CA LYS A 110 -10.29 -3.14 -3.97
C LYS A 110 -11.54 -4.00 -3.82
N ASP A 111 -11.39 -5.26 -3.43
CA ASP A 111 -12.51 -6.19 -3.19
C ASP A 111 -13.38 -5.72 -2.01
N ALA A 112 -12.80 -4.95 -1.09
CA ALA A 112 -13.51 -4.25 0.00
C ALA A 112 -14.13 -2.90 -0.41
N GLY A 113 -14.05 -2.51 -1.68
CA GLY A 113 -14.67 -1.29 -2.22
C GLY A 113 -13.78 -0.04 -2.21
N TYR A 114 -12.48 -0.18 -1.92
CA TYR A 114 -11.55 0.94 -2.02
C TYR A 114 -11.05 1.14 -3.45
N TYR A 115 -10.82 2.40 -3.82
CA TYR A 115 -9.98 2.72 -4.97
C TYR A 115 -8.52 2.67 -4.54
N THR A 116 -7.70 1.89 -5.25
CA THR A 116 -6.31 1.65 -4.86
C THR A 116 -5.34 2.26 -5.87
N PHE A 117 -4.39 3.06 -5.38
CA PHE A 117 -3.42 3.75 -6.23
C PHE A 117 -2.02 3.71 -5.62
N GLY A 118 -1.01 3.35 -6.41
CA GLY A 118 0.39 3.30 -6.00
C GLY A 118 1.20 4.44 -6.62
N ILE A 119 2.00 5.14 -5.81
CA ILE A 119 2.86 6.25 -6.28
C ILE A 119 4.30 5.98 -5.87
N GLY A 120 5.24 6.22 -6.77
CA GLY A 120 6.67 6.15 -6.53
C GLY A 120 7.27 4.77 -6.77
N LYS A 121 8.31 4.42 -6.00
CA LYS A 121 9.09 3.20 -6.21
C LYS A 121 8.36 1.95 -5.73
N MET A 122 8.07 1.05 -6.64
CA MET A 122 7.53 -0.28 -6.34
C MET A 122 8.60 -1.37 -6.34
N HIS A 123 9.65 -1.19 -7.16
CA HIS A 123 10.78 -2.09 -7.29
C HIS A 123 10.38 -3.52 -7.68
N TRP A 124 9.35 -3.63 -8.49
CA TRP A 124 8.92 -4.89 -9.08
C TRP A 124 9.54 -5.08 -10.47
N HIS A 125 9.74 -6.33 -10.82
CA HIS A 125 10.16 -6.71 -12.15
C HIS A 125 9.31 -7.92 -12.60
N PRO A 126 8.51 -7.83 -13.69
CA PRO A 126 8.30 -6.67 -14.57
C PRO A 126 7.59 -5.48 -13.90
N GLN A 127 8.00 -4.27 -14.26
CA GLN A 127 7.57 -3.04 -13.62
C GLN A 127 6.07 -2.72 -13.82
N ARG A 128 5.51 -3.15 -14.95
CA ARG A 128 4.12 -2.84 -15.34
C ARG A 128 3.05 -3.69 -14.66
N ILE A 129 3.45 -4.66 -13.85
CA ILE A 129 2.48 -5.47 -13.09
C ILE A 129 1.91 -4.62 -11.96
N LYS A 130 0.59 -4.44 -11.97
CA LYS A 130 -0.10 -3.58 -11.00
C LYS A 130 -0.33 -4.22 -9.64
N HIS A 131 -0.24 -5.52 -9.51
CA HIS A 131 -0.47 -6.26 -8.25
C HIS A 131 -1.73 -5.82 -7.49
N GLY A 132 -2.84 -5.72 -8.22
CA GLY A 132 -4.13 -5.34 -7.66
C GLY A 132 -4.40 -3.83 -7.58
N PHE A 133 -3.41 -2.95 -7.78
CA PHE A 133 -3.67 -1.52 -7.90
C PHE A 133 -4.49 -1.21 -9.16
N GLU A 134 -5.44 -0.30 -9.04
CA GLU A 134 -6.23 0.19 -10.18
C GLU A 134 -5.41 1.15 -11.04
N GLY A 135 -4.58 1.98 -10.41
CA GLY A 135 -3.65 2.87 -11.06
C GLY A 135 -2.29 2.92 -10.37
N THR A 136 -1.25 3.27 -11.14
CA THR A 136 0.10 3.47 -10.62
C THR A 136 0.77 4.63 -11.32
N LEU A 137 1.53 5.43 -10.56
CA LEU A 137 2.45 6.44 -11.05
C LEU A 137 3.83 6.08 -10.52
N LEU A 138 4.63 5.42 -11.36
CA LEU A 138 5.88 4.79 -10.92
C LEU A 138 7.08 5.71 -11.12
N ASP A 139 8.00 5.69 -10.16
CA ASP A 139 9.34 6.23 -10.28
C ASP A 139 10.36 5.24 -9.72
N GLU A 140 11.06 4.57 -10.59
CA GLU A 140 12.14 3.64 -10.26
C GLU A 140 13.52 4.31 -10.34
N SER A 141 13.63 5.52 -9.83
CA SER A 141 14.79 6.41 -9.93
C SER A 141 16.14 5.67 -9.91
N GLY A 142 17.02 5.99 -10.86
CA GLY A 142 18.36 5.42 -10.98
C GLY A 142 18.51 4.16 -11.85
N ARG A 143 17.43 3.62 -12.42
CA ARG A 143 17.45 2.41 -13.27
C ARG A 143 17.11 2.70 -14.73
N ARG A 144 17.53 3.86 -15.23
CA ARG A 144 17.22 4.31 -16.59
C ARG A 144 17.90 3.51 -17.71
N GLU A 145 18.90 2.71 -17.38
CA GLU A 145 19.67 1.94 -18.38
C GLU A 145 19.05 0.57 -18.70
N ASP A 146 18.16 0.08 -17.86
CA ASP A 146 17.43 -1.16 -18.14
C ASP A 146 16.10 -0.82 -18.81
N PRO A 147 15.90 -1.17 -20.12
CA PRO A 147 14.65 -0.92 -20.82
C PRO A 147 13.42 -1.55 -20.15
N ILE A 148 13.63 -2.46 -19.21
CA ILE A 148 12.58 -3.09 -18.39
C ILE A 148 12.07 -2.14 -17.29
N PHE A 149 12.86 -1.11 -16.92
CA PHE A 149 12.54 -0.14 -15.87
C PHE A 149 12.23 1.27 -16.40
N ILE A 150 11.93 1.39 -17.71
CA ILE A 150 11.46 2.66 -18.23
C ILE A 150 10.14 3.01 -17.57
N SER A 151 10.12 4.13 -16.84
CA SER A 151 8.90 4.65 -16.23
C SER A 151 7.85 4.91 -17.31
N ASP A 152 6.62 4.51 -17.05
CA ASP A 152 5.46 4.78 -17.92
C ASP A 152 4.99 6.24 -17.84
N TYR A 153 5.92 7.21 -17.78
CA TYR A 153 5.58 8.60 -18.00
C TYR A 153 5.22 8.78 -19.49
N ARG A 154 3.98 8.53 -19.83
CA ARG A 154 3.29 9.01 -21.02
C ARG A 154 1.88 9.44 -20.67
#